data_10a5e9c6b812880ff355160f7d46d6e8
#
_entry.id   10a5e9c6b812880ff355160f7d46d6e8
#
_cell.length_a   1.000
_cell.length_b   1.000
_cell.length_c   1.000
_cell.angle_alpha   90.00
_cell.angle_beta   90.00
_cell.angle_gamma   90.00
#
_symmetry.space_group_name_H-M   'P 1'
#
loop_
_entity.id
_entity.type
_entity.pdbx_description
1 polymer ?
#
loop_
_entity_poly.entity_id
_entity_poly.type
_entity_poly.pdbx_seq_one_letter_code
_entity_poly.pdbx_strand_id
1 'polypeptide(L)'
;PLASGGECLLPVRIEYAAEGSNAPLVCLRHDRWKYVHCELDPPMLFDLENDPRELRNRATEPDYHSTAATFAEAVRRLWDMQAYDAEVRQSQARRWVVYEALRNGSYFPWDFQPLQKASERYMRNHMDLNVVEENQRFPRGE
;
A
#
# COMPACT_ATOMS: atom_id res chain seq x y z
N PRO A 1 -8.44 -6.45 -21.63
CA PRO A 1 -8.50 -5.16 -22.34
C PRO A 1 -7.11 -4.50 -22.42
N LEU A 2 -6.24 -4.68 -21.39
CA LEU A 2 -4.89 -4.08 -21.38
C LEU A 2 -3.93 -4.68 -22.43
N ALA A 3 -4.20 -5.86 -22.91
CA ALA A 3 -3.36 -6.56 -23.90
C ALA A 3 -3.65 -6.16 -25.37
N SER A 4 -4.72 -5.43 -25.62
CA SER A 4 -5.16 -5.09 -27.00
C SER A 4 -4.90 -3.63 -27.41
N GLY A 5 -4.23 -2.83 -26.58
CA GLY A 5 -3.92 -1.42 -26.90
C GLY A 5 -5.15 -0.51 -27.03
N GLY A 6 -6.32 -0.95 -26.57
CA GLY A 6 -7.53 -0.13 -26.52
C GLY A 6 -7.46 0.89 -25.39
N GLU A 7 -7.99 2.12 -25.62
CA GLU A 7 -8.18 3.11 -24.57
C GLU A 7 -9.00 2.53 -23.41
N CYS A 8 -8.45 2.59 -22.20
CA CYS A 8 -9.18 2.21 -21.00
C CYS A 8 -10.12 3.38 -20.63
N LEU A 9 -11.38 3.26 -21.02
CA LEU A 9 -12.41 4.28 -20.75
C LEU A 9 -12.79 4.41 -19.28
N LEU A 10 -12.39 3.45 -18.44
CA LEU A 10 -12.68 3.44 -17.01
C LEU A 10 -11.41 3.75 -16.21
N PRO A 11 -11.51 4.56 -15.15
CA PRO A 11 -10.38 4.82 -14.27
C PRO A 11 -9.94 3.53 -13.56
N VAL A 12 -8.63 3.34 -13.48
CA VAL A 12 -8.04 2.29 -12.65
C VAL A 12 -8.06 2.76 -11.19
N ARG A 13 -8.58 1.91 -10.31
CA ARG A 13 -8.67 2.15 -8.87
C ARG A 13 -7.68 1.26 -8.15
N ILE A 14 -6.94 1.84 -7.22
CA ILE A 14 -5.97 1.13 -6.39
C ILE A 14 -6.25 1.52 -4.94
N GLU A 15 -6.22 0.55 -4.05
CA GLU A 15 -6.36 0.71 -2.61
C GLU A 15 -5.11 0.18 -1.92
N TYR A 16 -4.65 0.87 -0.90
CA TYR A 16 -3.51 0.47 -0.11
C TYR A 16 -3.74 0.77 1.37
N ALA A 17 -3.66 -0.25 2.19
CA ALA A 17 -3.76 -0.16 3.65
C ALA A 17 -2.83 -1.20 4.30
N ALA A 18 -1.59 -1.23 3.84
CA ALA A 18 -0.59 -2.22 4.25
C ALA A 18 0.53 -1.57 5.08
N GLU A 19 1.65 -2.23 5.16
CA GLU A 19 2.82 -1.86 5.96
C GLU A 19 3.29 -0.42 5.67
N GLY A 20 3.59 0.31 6.72
CA GLY A 20 4.09 1.68 6.64
C GLY A 20 3.03 2.76 6.41
N SER A 21 1.74 2.39 6.27
CA SER A 21 0.65 3.35 6.10
C SER A 21 -0.05 3.61 7.44
N ASN A 22 -0.15 4.88 7.85
CA ASN A 22 -0.89 5.29 9.05
C ASN A 22 -2.39 5.47 8.82
N ALA A 23 -2.80 5.57 7.57
CA ALA A 23 -4.19 5.61 7.12
C ALA A 23 -4.31 4.98 5.74
N PRO A 24 -5.51 4.53 5.34
CA PRO A 24 -5.75 4.04 4.00
C PRO A 24 -5.42 5.07 2.93
N LEU A 25 -4.84 4.59 1.85
CA LEU A 25 -4.47 5.39 0.69
C LEU A 25 -5.19 4.83 -0.53
N VAL A 26 -5.74 5.71 -1.35
CA VAL A 26 -6.38 5.35 -2.61
C VAL A 26 -5.73 6.06 -3.77
N CYS A 27 -5.69 5.39 -4.92
CA CYS A 27 -5.13 5.97 -6.13
C CYS A 27 -6.13 5.79 -7.28
N LEU A 28 -6.32 6.86 -8.04
CA LEU A 28 -7.05 6.89 -9.30
C LEU A 28 -6.11 7.17 -10.45
N ARG A 29 -6.10 6.30 -11.46
CA ARG A 29 -5.44 6.56 -12.73
C ARG A 29 -6.48 6.66 -13.83
N HIS A 30 -6.49 7.78 -14.55
CA HIS A 30 -7.31 8.01 -15.73
C HIS A 30 -6.51 8.79 -16.76
N ASP A 31 -6.46 8.30 -17.98
CA ASP A 31 -5.60 8.81 -19.04
C ASP A 31 -4.14 8.96 -18.59
N ARG A 32 -3.59 10.14 -18.78
CA ARG A 32 -2.23 10.54 -18.39
C ARG A 32 -2.07 10.84 -16.91
N TRP A 33 -3.19 10.97 -16.17
CA TRP A 33 -3.18 11.42 -14.79
C TRP A 33 -3.20 10.26 -13.79
N LYS A 34 -2.38 10.40 -12.77
CA LYS A 34 -2.42 9.57 -11.57
C LYS A 34 -2.61 10.47 -10.36
N TYR A 35 -3.67 10.23 -9.61
CA TYR A 35 -4.01 10.95 -8.39
C TYR A 35 -3.97 10.02 -7.20
N VAL A 36 -3.28 10.44 -6.14
CA VAL A 36 -3.17 9.68 -4.88
C VAL A 36 -3.76 10.52 -3.76
N HIS A 37 -4.59 9.89 -2.95
CA HIS A 37 -5.28 10.51 -1.83
C HIS A 37 -5.09 9.69 -0.55
N CYS A 38 -4.78 10.39 0.53
CA CYS A 38 -4.77 9.90 1.90
C CYS A 38 -5.33 11.02 2.79
N GLU A 39 -6.13 10.68 3.80
CA GLU A 39 -6.72 11.69 4.70
C GLU A 39 -5.66 12.39 5.59
N LEU A 40 -4.51 11.76 5.81
CA LEU A 40 -3.45 12.29 6.67
C LEU A 40 -2.35 13.05 5.90
N ASP A 41 -2.29 12.90 4.58
CA ASP A 41 -1.23 13.46 3.77
C ASP A 41 -1.76 14.38 2.67
N PRO A 42 -0.98 15.38 2.23
CA PRO A 42 -1.34 16.17 1.06
C PRO A 42 -1.54 15.29 -0.16
N PRO A 43 -2.52 15.59 -1.02
CA PRO A 43 -2.75 14.81 -2.22
C PRO A 43 -1.60 14.92 -3.21
N MET A 44 -1.46 13.90 -4.06
CA MET A 44 -0.47 13.92 -5.14
C MET A 44 -1.15 13.76 -6.49
N LEU A 45 -0.71 14.54 -7.48
CA LEU A 45 -1.15 14.46 -8.88
C LEU A 45 0.07 14.39 -9.78
N PHE A 46 0.14 13.36 -10.61
CA PHE A 46 1.23 13.14 -11.55
C PHE A 46 0.72 13.10 -12.99
N ASP A 47 1.50 13.68 -13.88
CA ASP A 47 1.30 13.67 -15.32
C ASP A 47 2.21 12.60 -15.94
N LEU A 48 1.70 11.39 -16.09
CA LEU A 48 2.49 10.23 -16.52
C LEU A 48 2.94 10.30 -17.99
N GLU A 49 2.39 11.21 -18.78
CA GLU A 49 2.83 11.43 -20.16
C GLU A 49 4.11 12.27 -20.18
N ASN A 50 4.16 13.35 -19.42
CA ASN A 50 5.30 14.28 -19.38
C ASN A 50 6.29 13.94 -18.24
N ASP A 51 5.84 13.20 -17.22
CA ASP A 51 6.65 12.79 -16.07
C ASP A 51 6.38 11.31 -15.71
N PRO A 52 6.81 10.36 -16.55
CA PRO A 52 6.58 8.93 -16.33
C PRO A 52 7.30 8.38 -15.09
N ARG A 53 8.20 9.16 -14.49
CA ARG A 53 8.92 8.78 -13.26
C ARG A 53 8.29 9.38 -12.00
N GLU A 54 7.19 10.13 -12.13
CA GLU A 54 6.46 10.71 -10.99
C GLU A 54 7.34 11.59 -10.07
N LEU A 55 8.26 12.36 -10.67
CA LEU A 55 9.22 13.18 -9.93
C LEU A 55 8.63 14.52 -9.45
N ARG A 56 7.51 14.94 -10.02
CA ARG A 56 6.91 16.23 -9.73
C ARG A 56 5.43 16.12 -9.39
N ASN A 57 5.10 16.35 -8.10
CA ASN A 57 3.72 16.47 -7.66
C ASN A 57 3.12 17.80 -8.17
N ARG A 58 2.05 17.70 -8.97
CA ARG A 58 1.32 18.83 -9.57
C ARG A 58 0.10 19.28 -8.74
N ALA A 59 -0.26 18.55 -7.69
CA ALA A 59 -1.52 18.78 -6.96
C ALA A 59 -1.66 20.20 -6.41
N THR A 60 -0.54 20.85 -6.06
CA THR A 60 -0.51 22.20 -5.48
C THR A 60 -0.18 23.30 -6.49
N GLU A 61 0.09 22.94 -7.75
CA GLU A 61 0.40 23.93 -8.78
C GLU A 61 -0.91 24.58 -9.32
N PRO A 62 -0.98 25.92 -9.42
CA PRO A 62 -2.20 26.62 -9.81
C PRO A 62 -2.81 26.11 -11.11
N ASP A 63 -1.99 25.80 -12.11
CA ASP A 63 -2.43 25.35 -13.44
C ASP A 63 -3.15 24.00 -13.42
N TYR A 64 -2.95 23.21 -12.35
CA TYR A 64 -3.50 21.85 -12.20
C TYR A 64 -4.57 21.75 -11.10
N HIS A 65 -4.91 22.84 -10.43
CA HIS A 65 -5.91 22.83 -9.35
C HIS A 65 -7.26 22.28 -9.80
N SER A 66 -7.72 22.63 -10.99
CA SER A 66 -8.99 22.12 -11.52
C SER A 66 -8.96 20.61 -11.76
N THR A 67 -7.84 20.10 -12.28
CA THR A 67 -7.62 18.68 -12.50
C THR A 67 -7.57 17.93 -11.16
N ALA A 68 -6.79 18.43 -10.20
CA ALA A 68 -6.71 17.85 -8.86
C ALA A 68 -8.08 17.83 -8.15
N ALA A 69 -8.86 18.92 -8.26
CA ALA A 69 -10.20 19.00 -7.69
C ALA A 69 -11.17 17.98 -8.31
N THR A 70 -11.10 17.76 -9.63
CA THR A 70 -11.91 16.76 -10.32
C THR A 70 -11.60 15.35 -9.81
N PHE A 71 -10.32 15.02 -9.62
CA PHE A 71 -9.93 13.72 -9.07
C PHE A 71 -10.32 13.58 -7.60
N ALA A 72 -10.17 14.62 -6.79
CA ALA A 72 -10.60 14.63 -5.40
C ALA A 72 -12.11 14.37 -5.26
N GLU A 73 -12.93 14.99 -6.13
CA GLU A 73 -14.36 14.74 -6.18
C GLU A 73 -14.70 13.30 -6.61
N ALA A 74 -13.94 12.75 -7.56
CA ALA A 74 -14.10 11.36 -7.98
C ALA A 74 -13.77 10.40 -6.83
N VAL A 75 -12.72 10.67 -6.04
CA VAL A 75 -12.38 9.88 -4.85
C VAL A 75 -13.53 9.91 -3.84
N ARG A 76 -14.07 11.08 -3.50
CA ARG A 76 -15.21 11.20 -2.56
C ARG A 76 -16.46 10.44 -3.00
N ARG A 77 -16.67 10.31 -4.31
CA ARG A 77 -17.81 9.52 -4.85
C ARG A 77 -17.56 8.03 -4.86
N LEU A 78 -16.31 7.60 -4.95
CA LEU A 78 -15.93 6.20 -5.12
C LEU A 78 -15.62 5.50 -3.81
N TRP A 79 -15.18 6.24 -2.80
CA TRP A 79 -14.79 5.71 -1.50
C TRP A 79 -15.38 6.51 -0.35
N ASP A 80 -15.85 5.81 0.65
CA ASP A 80 -16.02 6.33 1.99
C ASP A 80 -14.72 6.06 2.77
N MET A 81 -13.84 7.06 2.82
CA MET A 81 -12.53 6.93 3.44
C MET A 81 -12.62 6.67 4.94
N GLN A 82 -13.66 7.19 5.62
CA GLN A 82 -13.86 6.96 7.05
C GLN A 82 -14.28 5.50 7.32
N ALA A 83 -15.22 4.99 6.53
CA ALA A 83 -15.62 3.58 6.63
C ALA A 83 -14.44 2.66 6.30
N TYR A 84 -13.65 3.00 5.28
CA TYR A 84 -12.46 2.22 4.91
C TYR A 84 -11.43 2.19 6.05
N ASP A 85 -11.09 3.32 6.67
CA ASP A 85 -10.18 3.35 7.83
C ASP A 85 -10.73 2.53 9.00
N ALA A 86 -12.04 2.63 9.29
CA ALA A 86 -12.67 1.86 10.35
C ALA A 86 -12.58 0.34 10.09
N GLU A 87 -12.81 -0.11 8.87
CA GLU A 87 -12.65 -1.53 8.48
C GLU A 87 -11.21 -2.02 8.64
N VAL A 88 -10.23 -1.21 8.23
CA VAL A 88 -8.80 -1.52 8.39
C VAL A 88 -8.46 -1.68 9.87
N ARG A 89 -8.87 -0.73 10.72
CA ARG A 89 -8.61 -0.80 12.17
C ARG A 89 -9.30 -1.99 12.83
N GLN A 90 -10.53 -2.30 12.44
CA GLN A 90 -11.23 -3.48 12.93
C GLN A 90 -10.51 -4.77 12.50
N SER A 91 -10.02 -4.83 11.27
CA SER A 91 -9.22 -5.95 10.77
C SER A 91 -7.90 -6.09 11.55
N GLN A 92 -7.23 -4.98 11.84
CA GLN A 92 -6.01 -4.96 12.67
C GLN A 92 -6.29 -5.46 14.09
N ALA A 93 -7.37 -5.00 14.71
CA ALA A 93 -7.76 -5.45 16.05
C ALA A 93 -8.02 -6.96 16.10
N ARG A 94 -8.70 -7.51 15.08
CA ARG A 94 -8.90 -8.96 14.98
C ARG A 94 -7.60 -9.74 14.81
N ARG A 95 -6.68 -9.24 13.99
CA ARG A 95 -5.35 -9.84 13.80
C ARG A 95 -4.51 -9.77 15.06
N TRP A 96 -4.66 -8.70 15.84
CA TRP A 96 -3.99 -8.56 17.12
C TRP A 96 -4.37 -9.66 18.11
N VAL A 97 -5.64 -10.05 18.17
CA VAL A 97 -6.10 -11.18 19.01
C VAL A 97 -5.41 -12.48 18.59
N VAL A 98 -5.32 -12.74 17.29
CA VAL A 98 -4.61 -13.91 16.77
C VAL A 98 -3.12 -13.86 17.10
N TYR A 99 -2.50 -12.70 16.95
CA TYR A 99 -1.09 -12.48 17.30
C TYR A 99 -0.82 -12.77 18.78
N GLU A 100 -1.63 -12.24 19.69
CA GLU A 100 -1.50 -12.51 21.13
C GLU A 100 -1.68 -13.98 21.47
N ALA A 101 -2.62 -14.67 20.84
CA ALA A 101 -2.83 -16.10 21.03
C ALA A 101 -1.62 -16.91 20.55
N LEU A 102 -1.05 -16.58 19.40
CA LEU A 102 0.16 -17.23 18.86
C LEU A 102 1.40 -16.91 19.67
N ARG A 103 1.52 -15.70 20.20
CA ARG A 103 2.63 -15.28 21.06
C ARG A 103 2.70 -16.10 22.34
N ASN A 104 1.56 -16.48 22.90
CA ASN A 104 1.45 -17.31 24.11
C ASN A 104 1.43 -18.81 23.82
N GLY A 105 1.33 -19.22 22.56
CA GLY A 105 1.30 -20.60 22.10
C GLY A 105 2.64 -21.13 21.58
N SER A 106 2.56 -22.26 20.88
CA SER A 106 3.70 -22.79 20.14
C SER A 106 3.93 -21.96 18.88
N TYR A 107 5.19 -21.63 18.63
CA TYR A 107 5.56 -20.92 17.40
C TYR A 107 5.47 -21.86 16.20
N PHE A 108 4.83 -21.39 15.14
CA PHE A 108 4.89 -22.02 13.82
C PHE A 108 5.78 -21.19 12.90
N PRO A 109 6.72 -21.83 12.18
CA PRO A 109 7.52 -21.14 11.16
C PRO A 109 6.59 -20.45 10.14
N TRP A 110 6.94 -19.23 9.76
CA TRP A 110 6.14 -18.46 8.83
C TRP A 110 6.15 -19.07 7.43
N ASP A 111 7.33 -19.47 6.96
CA ASP A 111 7.49 -20.07 5.64
C ASP A 111 8.74 -20.94 5.55
N PHE A 112 8.72 -21.90 4.63
CA PHE A 112 9.91 -22.64 4.27
C PHE A 112 10.70 -21.86 3.21
N GLN A 113 11.85 -21.36 3.62
CA GLN A 113 12.78 -20.70 2.71
C GLN A 113 14.12 -21.42 2.73
N PRO A 114 14.51 -22.07 1.62
CA PRO A 114 15.81 -22.73 1.55
C PRO A 114 16.93 -21.70 1.68
N LEU A 115 17.92 -21.99 2.50
CA LEU A 115 19.13 -21.18 2.65
C LEU A 115 19.86 -21.10 1.31
N GLN A 116 20.27 -19.90 0.94
CA GLN A 116 20.99 -19.62 -0.31
C GLN A 116 22.16 -18.68 -0.04
N LYS A 117 23.20 -18.79 -0.86
CA LYS A 117 24.32 -17.86 -0.79
C LYS A 117 23.90 -16.48 -1.30
N ALA A 118 24.05 -15.46 -0.46
CA ALA A 118 23.67 -14.09 -0.79
C ALA A 118 24.41 -13.53 -2.02
N SER A 119 25.61 -14.04 -2.32
CA SER A 119 26.40 -13.69 -3.50
C SER A 119 25.86 -14.25 -4.82
N GLU A 120 24.97 -15.25 -4.76
CA GLU A 120 24.41 -15.93 -5.92
C GLU A 120 22.99 -15.46 -6.24
N ARG A 121 22.35 -14.71 -5.33
CA ARG A 121 20.96 -14.27 -5.43
C ARG A 121 20.75 -12.86 -4.93
N TYR A 122 19.83 -12.13 -5.55
CA TYR A 122 19.49 -10.77 -5.15
C TYR A 122 18.82 -10.69 -3.77
N MET A 123 18.11 -11.73 -3.33
CA MET A 123 17.45 -11.75 -2.03
C MET A 123 18.40 -12.21 -0.90
N ARG A 124 18.28 -11.58 0.27
CA ARG A 124 19.07 -11.85 1.47
C ARG A 124 18.58 -13.07 2.23
N ASN A 125 18.57 -14.22 1.60
CA ASN A 125 18.17 -15.46 2.25
C ASN A 125 19.36 -16.38 2.59
N HIS A 126 20.48 -15.79 3.01
CA HIS A 126 21.64 -16.46 3.58
C HIS A 126 21.46 -16.86 5.05
N MET A 127 20.38 -16.44 5.67
CA MET A 127 19.98 -16.76 7.04
C MET A 127 18.61 -17.45 7.02
N ASP A 128 18.35 -18.31 7.99
CA ASP A 128 17.00 -18.85 8.18
C ASP A 128 16.08 -17.72 8.64
N LEU A 129 15.11 -17.35 7.80
CA LEU A 129 14.20 -16.26 8.09
C LEU A 129 13.29 -16.52 9.29
N ASN A 130 12.99 -17.79 9.59
CA ASN A 130 12.23 -18.16 10.78
C ASN A 130 13.01 -17.83 12.06
N VAL A 131 14.34 -18.09 12.06
CA VAL A 131 15.21 -17.72 13.18
C VAL A 131 15.34 -16.21 13.31
N VAL A 132 15.50 -15.50 12.19
CA VAL A 132 15.56 -14.02 12.20
C VAL A 132 14.28 -13.44 12.74
N GLU A 133 13.15 -13.91 12.29
CA GLU A 133 11.83 -13.44 12.73
C GLU A 133 11.60 -13.75 14.21
N GLU A 134 11.93 -14.96 14.67
CA GLU A 134 11.80 -15.33 16.07
C GLU A 134 12.63 -14.43 16.98
N ASN A 135 13.87 -14.13 16.60
CA ASN A 135 14.75 -13.25 17.36
C ASN A 135 14.29 -11.78 17.39
N GLN A 136 13.45 -11.35 16.45
CA GLN A 136 12.93 -9.98 16.35
C GLN A 136 11.54 -9.82 16.97
N ARG A 137 10.94 -10.89 17.42
CA ARG A 137 9.64 -10.83 18.09
C ARG A 137 9.75 -10.18 19.46
N PHE A 138 8.67 -9.53 19.87
CA PHE A 138 8.53 -9.10 21.24
C PHE A 138 8.66 -10.30 22.17
N PRO A 139 9.33 -10.15 23.36
CA PRO A 139 9.42 -11.21 24.34
C PRO A 139 8.01 -11.75 24.65
N ARG A 140 7.91 -13.07 24.78
CA ARG A 140 6.68 -13.67 25.30
C ARG A 140 6.45 -13.10 26.69
N GLY A 141 5.21 -12.64 26.95
CA GLY A 141 4.83 -12.24 28.29
C GLY A 141 4.96 -13.43 29.23
N GLU A 142 5.56 -13.22 30.38
CA GLU A 142 5.57 -14.17 31.51
C GLU A 142 4.17 -14.35 32.07
#